data_bef9f24b21dea251f11f41229776ba39
#
_entry.id   bef9f24b21dea251f11f41229776ba39
#
_cell.length_a   1.000
_cell.length_b   1.000
_cell.length_c   1.000
_cell.angle_alpha   90.00
_cell.angle_beta   90.00
_cell.angle_gamma   90.00
#
_symmetry.space_group_name_H-M   'P 1'
#
loop_
_entity.id
_entity.type
_entity.pdbx_description
1 polymer ?
#
loop_
_entity_poly.entity_id
_entity_poly.type
_entity_poly.pdbx_seq_one_letter_code
_entity_poly.pdbx_strand_id
1 'polypeptide(L)'
;MPLDVKISTITLSTKLPNCQLNLTNIGKYLDIDDEIIGIKYNYADLSIMKGKYSTTIYKKAKVKDAEKIKKTLFYNQISIILNNSGNNVNVKLFGNGSLHLTGCKSITEGTTVTRKIYDKLQTLTKNKDTILLTKDVNGVLVDKDHLVYSYDSKTIIGHCKDWQNKHYVINKKDYVIDSKTNMFITQKMETQRRHFIHNLNGEYIGYTRIELLKNRHKFYKKNNNIFFDIENGLIYYNNDTIIGKINYDIDKSKITDLQSVEDIQEIQYECNPFYNSDYALTDDQLENTIDLNVNCMNVYFTIDYKINRQRFYERLIQMNYICKYKPESYSGIKFLYKVPLNKCDEINIGICPCTNKCTCINITFLIFQSGNVIATGFKTNEQVAKITQHFMRICDSVKDNIKQRLFTE
;
A
#
# COMPACT_ATOMS: atom_id res chain seq x y z
N MET A 1 5.99 17.01 42.30
CA MET A 1 6.88 16.07 41.53
C MET A 1 6.99 16.58 40.12
N PRO A 2 8.17 16.52 39.48
CA PRO A 2 8.24 16.85 38.07
C PRO A 2 7.36 15.86 37.29
N LEU A 3 6.61 16.35 36.34
CA LEU A 3 5.75 15.56 35.48
C LEU A 3 6.62 14.69 34.57
N ASP A 4 6.46 13.37 34.62
CA ASP A 4 7.15 12.45 33.70
C ASP A 4 6.42 12.42 32.33
N VAL A 5 6.84 13.33 31.46
CA VAL A 5 6.29 13.45 30.09
C VAL A 5 7.14 12.63 29.13
N LYS A 6 6.52 11.63 28.49
CA LYS A 6 7.19 10.75 27.53
C LYS A 6 6.77 11.08 26.11
N ILE A 7 7.74 11.21 25.21
CA ILE A 7 7.48 11.29 23.78
C ILE A 7 6.98 9.91 23.31
N SER A 8 5.76 9.86 22.82
CA SER A 8 5.19 8.62 22.29
C SER A 8 5.59 8.39 20.83
N THR A 9 5.45 9.42 19.99
CA THR A 9 5.85 9.39 18.59
C THR A 9 6.16 10.79 18.07
N ILE A 10 7.11 10.84 17.11
CA ILE A 10 7.43 12.07 16.36
C ILE A 10 7.12 11.81 14.89
N THR A 11 6.54 12.79 14.24
CA THR A 11 6.41 12.85 12.78
C THR A 11 7.44 13.82 12.25
N LEU A 12 8.30 13.32 11.37
CA LEU A 12 9.41 14.04 10.79
C LEU A 12 9.24 14.18 9.27
N SER A 13 9.87 15.18 8.68
CA SER A 13 10.00 15.27 7.23
C SER A 13 11.38 15.74 6.85
N THR A 14 11.87 15.23 5.73
CA THR A 14 13.13 15.62 5.10
C THR A 14 13.01 15.47 3.59
N LYS A 15 14.06 15.82 2.86
CA LYS A 15 14.12 15.68 1.42
C LYS A 15 15.53 15.31 0.99
N LEU A 16 15.67 14.29 0.15
CA LEU A 16 16.91 14.01 -0.55
C LEU A 16 17.17 15.14 -1.57
N PRO A 17 18.32 15.81 -1.53
CA PRO A 17 18.60 16.96 -2.37
C PRO A 17 18.70 16.54 -3.82
N ASN A 18 18.14 17.34 -4.73
CA ASN A 18 18.21 17.15 -6.20
C ASN A 18 17.81 15.73 -6.67
N CYS A 19 16.97 15.05 -5.89
CA CYS A 19 16.55 13.66 -6.10
C CYS A 19 15.17 13.61 -6.77
N GLN A 20 15.05 12.75 -7.77
CA GLN A 20 13.77 12.32 -8.33
C GLN A 20 13.68 10.80 -8.27
N LEU A 21 12.64 10.29 -7.61
CA LEU A 21 12.47 8.87 -7.36
C LEU A 21 11.50 8.21 -8.35
N ASN A 22 11.93 7.10 -8.91
CA ASN A 22 11.07 6.19 -9.67
C ASN A 22 10.31 5.28 -8.69
N LEU A 23 9.15 5.76 -8.24
CA LEU A 23 8.33 5.06 -7.25
C LEU A 23 7.85 3.69 -7.74
N THR A 24 7.73 3.51 -9.06
CA THR A 24 7.35 2.22 -9.65
C THR A 24 8.45 1.19 -9.45
N ASN A 25 9.69 1.55 -9.75
CA ASN A 25 10.83 0.66 -9.52
C ASN A 25 10.98 0.33 -8.05
N ILE A 26 10.86 1.32 -7.16
CA ILE A 26 10.90 1.09 -5.72
C ILE A 26 9.80 0.12 -5.29
N GLY A 27 8.55 0.36 -5.71
CA GLY A 27 7.42 -0.50 -5.35
C GLY A 27 7.56 -1.94 -5.84
N LYS A 28 8.09 -2.13 -7.05
CA LYS A 28 8.26 -3.46 -7.65
C LYS A 28 9.45 -4.22 -7.08
N TYR A 29 10.60 -3.58 -7.02
CA TYR A 29 11.89 -4.26 -6.85
C TYR A 29 12.46 -4.16 -5.44
N LEU A 30 11.98 -3.24 -4.59
CA LEU A 30 12.35 -3.24 -3.20
C LEU A 30 11.74 -4.46 -2.49
N ASP A 31 12.59 -5.28 -1.90
CA ASP A 31 12.18 -6.51 -1.24
C ASP A 31 11.76 -6.30 0.21
N ILE A 32 11.01 -7.28 0.71
CA ILE A 32 10.72 -7.43 2.14
C ILE A 32 11.87 -8.20 2.76
N ASP A 33 12.39 -7.67 3.87
CA ASP A 33 13.43 -8.29 4.69
C ASP A 33 13.16 -8.01 6.18
N ASP A 34 14.13 -8.22 7.04
CA ASP A 34 14.01 -7.99 8.50
C ASP A 34 13.82 -6.51 8.84
N GLU A 35 14.29 -5.61 7.97
CA GLU A 35 14.16 -4.16 8.13
C GLU A 35 12.94 -3.63 7.38
N ILE A 36 12.75 -3.97 6.10
CA ILE A 36 11.60 -3.56 5.30
C ILE A 36 10.49 -4.59 5.44
N ILE A 37 9.56 -4.36 6.36
CA ILE A 37 8.50 -5.31 6.70
C ILE A 37 7.17 -5.07 6.00
N GLY A 38 7.05 -4.02 5.23
CA GLY A 38 5.84 -3.74 4.46
C GLY A 38 6.03 -2.64 3.42
N ILE A 39 5.48 -2.85 2.22
CA ILE A 39 5.49 -1.87 1.12
C ILE A 39 4.08 -1.75 0.57
N LYS A 40 3.65 -0.50 0.34
CA LYS A 40 2.39 -0.18 -0.33
C LYS A 40 2.61 0.92 -1.35
N TYR A 41 2.28 0.62 -2.60
CA TYR A 41 2.39 1.56 -3.72
C TYR A 41 1.15 1.43 -4.62
N ASN A 42 0.60 2.55 -5.04
CA ASN A 42 -0.53 2.60 -5.97
C ASN A 42 -0.09 3.31 -7.24
N TYR A 43 -0.27 2.66 -8.38
CA TYR A 43 0.04 3.21 -9.68
C TYR A 43 -1.11 2.90 -10.64
N ALA A 44 -1.73 3.94 -11.19
CA ALA A 44 -2.91 3.80 -12.02
C ALA A 44 -3.97 2.88 -11.36
N ASP A 45 -4.29 1.76 -11.97
CA ASP A 45 -5.22 0.76 -11.41
C ASP A 45 -4.51 -0.37 -10.64
N LEU A 46 -3.18 -0.32 -10.53
CA LEU A 46 -2.38 -1.33 -9.86
C LEU A 46 -2.07 -0.90 -8.42
N SER A 47 -2.30 -1.79 -7.47
CA SER A 47 -1.87 -1.63 -6.08
C SER A 47 -0.90 -2.74 -5.71
N ILE A 48 0.37 -2.36 -5.53
CA ILE A 48 1.41 -3.27 -5.04
C ILE A 48 1.39 -3.23 -3.52
N MET A 49 1.25 -4.38 -2.89
CA MET A 49 1.25 -4.51 -1.44
C MET A 49 2.05 -5.73 -1.03
N LYS A 50 3.12 -5.51 -0.29
CA LYS A 50 4.04 -6.55 0.18
C LYS A 50 4.08 -6.57 1.73
N GLY A 51 4.37 -7.72 2.30
CA GLY A 51 4.56 -7.89 3.74
C GLY A 51 3.33 -7.49 4.57
N LYS A 52 3.51 -6.70 5.64
CA LYS A 52 2.43 -6.29 6.55
C LYS A 52 1.24 -5.61 5.88
N TYR A 53 1.43 -4.96 4.74
CA TYR A 53 0.31 -4.36 4.02
C TYR A 53 -0.58 -5.40 3.33
N SER A 54 -0.01 -6.50 2.82
CA SER A 54 -0.79 -7.56 2.17
C SER A 54 -1.72 -8.29 3.16
N THR A 55 -1.27 -8.51 4.39
CA THR A 55 -2.07 -9.19 5.43
C THR A 55 -3.21 -8.34 5.99
N THR A 56 -3.12 -7.01 5.90
CA THR A 56 -4.13 -6.09 6.45
C THR A 56 -5.37 -6.00 5.56
N ILE A 57 -5.25 -6.29 4.26
CA ILE A 57 -6.35 -6.17 3.30
C ILE A 57 -7.39 -7.29 3.49
N TYR A 58 -6.96 -8.52 3.78
CA TYR A 58 -7.88 -9.63 4.03
C TYR A 58 -8.87 -9.36 5.17
N LYS A 59 -8.51 -8.50 6.13
CA LYS A 59 -9.38 -8.12 7.25
C LYS A 59 -10.35 -6.99 6.91
N LYS A 60 -10.03 -6.12 5.94
CA LYS A 60 -10.86 -4.95 5.56
C LYS A 60 -11.76 -5.18 4.35
N ALA A 61 -11.51 -6.19 3.52
CA ALA A 61 -12.31 -6.50 2.33
C ALA A 61 -13.74 -6.99 2.62
N LYS A 62 -14.11 -7.16 3.90
CA LYS A 62 -15.50 -7.44 4.32
C LYS A 62 -16.40 -6.21 4.38
N VAL A 63 -15.90 -5.01 4.10
CA VAL A 63 -16.66 -3.77 4.23
C VAL A 63 -16.78 -3.07 2.87
N LYS A 64 -18.01 -3.10 2.37
CA LYS A 64 -18.67 -2.22 1.37
C LYS A 64 -17.83 -1.08 0.79
N ASP A 65 -17.94 -0.94 -0.56
CA ASP A 65 -17.56 0.20 -1.39
C ASP A 65 -16.16 0.18 -2.03
N ALA A 66 -15.98 -0.68 -3.04
CA ALA A 66 -14.86 -0.61 -3.99
C ALA A 66 -14.75 0.78 -4.69
N GLU A 67 -15.87 1.48 -4.87
CA GLU A 67 -15.89 2.83 -5.46
C GLU A 67 -15.38 3.93 -4.52
N LYS A 68 -15.57 3.80 -3.20
CA LYS A 68 -15.00 4.76 -2.23
C LYS A 68 -13.50 4.61 -2.05
N ILE A 69 -12.98 3.39 -2.24
CA ILE A 69 -11.54 3.11 -2.15
C ILE A 69 -10.78 3.80 -3.29
N LYS A 70 -11.34 3.86 -4.50
CA LYS A 70 -10.72 4.55 -5.65
C LYS A 70 -10.52 6.05 -5.43
N LYS A 71 -11.36 6.72 -4.65
CA LYS A 71 -11.28 8.19 -4.41
C LYS A 71 -10.19 8.62 -3.41
N THR A 72 -9.55 7.70 -2.70
CA THR A 72 -8.55 8.00 -1.65
C THR A 72 -7.15 7.47 -1.96
N LEU A 73 -6.90 7.01 -3.17
CA LEU A 73 -5.60 6.49 -3.57
C LEU A 73 -4.64 7.64 -3.85
N PHE A 74 -3.53 7.68 -3.13
CA PHE A 74 -2.43 8.61 -3.39
C PHE A 74 -1.44 7.95 -4.35
N TYR A 75 -1.28 8.53 -5.52
CA TYR A 75 -0.45 7.97 -6.61
C TYR A 75 1.01 8.46 -6.59
N ASN A 76 1.28 9.60 -5.94
CA ASN A 76 2.60 10.21 -5.92
C ASN A 76 3.43 9.83 -4.69
N GLN A 77 3.06 8.75 -4.00
CA GLN A 77 3.79 8.29 -2.81
C GLN A 77 3.84 6.77 -2.73
N ILE A 78 4.93 6.27 -2.17
CA ILE A 78 5.07 4.91 -1.70
C ILE A 78 5.13 4.92 -0.16
N SER A 79 4.50 3.96 0.48
CA SER A 79 4.56 3.79 1.94
C SER A 79 5.33 2.53 2.27
N ILE A 80 6.36 2.67 3.10
CA ILE A 80 7.23 1.60 3.56
C ILE A 80 7.13 1.52 5.07
N ILE A 81 6.97 0.33 5.63
CA ILE A 81 7.12 0.10 7.07
C ILE A 81 8.53 -0.42 7.30
N LEU A 82 9.34 0.38 8.01
CA LEU A 82 10.68 0.01 8.41
C LEU A 82 10.70 -0.37 9.88
N ASN A 83 11.24 -1.54 10.19
CA ASN A 83 11.50 -2.00 11.54
C ASN A 83 12.89 -1.50 11.98
N ASN A 84 12.92 -0.55 12.91
CA ASN A 84 14.16 -0.06 13.48
C ASN A 84 14.29 -0.57 14.92
N SER A 85 15.04 -1.67 15.11
CA SER A 85 15.30 -2.27 16.42
C SER A 85 13.99 -2.49 17.25
N GLY A 86 12.96 -3.03 16.61
CA GLY A 86 11.66 -3.31 17.24
C GLY A 86 10.66 -2.16 17.19
N ASN A 87 11.05 -0.93 16.80
CA ASN A 87 10.15 0.17 16.55
C ASN A 87 9.78 0.23 15.06
N ASN A 88 8.47 0.20 14.75
CA ASN A 88 8.00 0.29 13.38
C ASN A 88 7.77 1.74 12.98
N VAL A 89 8.56 2.24 12.05
CA VAL A 89 8.43 3.58 11.48
C VAL A 89 7.77 3.48 10.10
N ASN A 90 6.70 4.23 9.89
CA ASN A 90 6.08 4.36 8.58
C ASN A 90 6.76 5.48 7.81
N VAL A 91 7.40 5.14 6.70
CA VAL A 91 8.09 6.06 5.81
C VAL A 91 7.28 6.22 4.54
N LYS A 92 6.93 7.46 4.20
CA LYS A 92 6.33 7.80 2.92
C LYS A 92 7.38 8.48 2.06
N LEU A 93 7.66 7.89 0.89
CA LEU A 93 8.52 8.46 -0.13
C LEU A 93 7.69 9.09 -1.23
N PHE A 94 8.10 10.25 -1.69
CA PHE A 94 7.47 10.99 -2.79
C PHE A 94 8.41 11.07 -3.98
N GLY A 95 7.88 11.15 -5.19
CA GLY A 95 8.66 11.20 -6.42
C GLY A 95 9.69 12.33 -6.49
N ASN A 96 9.47 13.42 -5.76
CA ASN A 96 10.40 14.56 -5.68
C ASN A 96 11.52 14.39 -4.64
N GLY A 97 11.71 13.19 -4.09
CA GLY A 97 12.72 12.91 -3.07
C GLY A 97 12.33 13.29 -1.64
N SER A 98 11.11 13.79 -1.39
CA SER A 98 10.64 14.08 -0.04
C SER A 98 10.32 12.80 0.74
N LEU A 99 10.63 12.81 2.04
CA LEU A 99 10.34 11.73 2.97
C LEU A 99 9.50 12.26 4.13
N HIS A 100 8.46 11.51 4.50
CA HIS A 100 7.70 11.72 5.72
C HIS A 100 7.80 10.47 6.59
N LEU A 101 8.29 10.62 7.81
CA LEU A 101 8.48 9.55 8.78
C LEU A 101 7.45 9.71 9.91
N THR A 102 6.72 8.66 10.21
CA THR A 102 5.73 8.66 11.30
C THR A 102 5.99 7.49 12.23
N GLY A 103 6.04 7.75 13.53
CA GLY A 103 6.28 6.71 14.52
C GLY A 103 7.69 6.73 15.13
N CYS A 104 8.55 7.68 14.74
CA CYS A 104 9.87 7.86 15.37
C CYS A 104 9.74 8.22 16.85
N LYS A 105 10.68 7.77 17.67
CA LYS A 105 10.80 8.10 19.10
C LYS A 105 11.72 9.28 19.34
N SER A 106 12.66 9.54 18.43
CA SER A 106 13.61 10.65 18.48
C SER A 106 13.94 11.18 17.08
N ILE A 107 14.55 12.34 17.01
CA ILE A 107 15.09 12.89 15.75
C ILE A 107 16.24 12.01 15.26
N THR A 108 17.10 11.54 16.17
CA THR A 108 18.20 10.62 15.84
C THR A 108 17.70 9.33 15.18
N GLU A 109 16.59 8.77 15.68
CA GLU A 109 15.96 7.63 15.02
C GLU A 109 15.51 7.97 13.60
N GLY A 110 14.97 9.16 13.41
CA GLY A 110 14.59 9.65 12.08
C GLY A 110 15.78 9.71 11.12
N THR A 111 16.94 10.19 11.58
CA THR A 111 18.19 10.19 10.79
C THR A 111 18.61 8.77 10.42
N THR A 112 18.62 7.85 11.39
CA THR A 112 18.94 6.44 11.15
C THR A 112 18.01 5.79 10.12
N VAL A 113 16.71 6.01 10.27
CA VAL A 113 15.70 5.47 9.34
C VAL A 113 15.86 6.05 7.92
N THR A 114 16.15 7.34 7.82
CA THR A 114 16.37 7.99 6.52
C THR A 114 17.60 7.42 5.82
N ARG A 115 18.70 7.21 6.57
CA ARG A 115 19.93 6.56 6.06
C ARG A 115 19.63 5.15 5.56
N LYS A 116 18.99 4.32 6.38
CA LYS A 116 18.63 2.95 6.00
C LYS A 116 17.79 2.89 4.71
N ILE A 117 16.82 3.78 4.56
CA ILE A 117 16.02 3.87 3.31
C ILE A 117 16.93 4.24 2.13
N TYR A 118 17.81 5.22 2.30
CA TYR A 118 18.73 5.63 1.24
C TYR A 118 19.64 4.46 0.81
N ASP A 119 20.24 3.73 1.77
CA ASP A 119 21.11 2.57 1.51
C ASP A 119 20.37 1.46 0.76
N LYS A 120 19.12 1.16 1.15
CA LYS A 120 18.26 0.20 0.44
C LYS A 120 18.00 0.65 -1.01
N LEU A 121 17.76 1.95 -1.23
CA LEU A 121 17.59 2.48 -2.59
C LEU A 121 18.89 2.37 -3.38
N GLN A 122 20.05 2.67 -2.79
CA GLN A 122 21.36 2.50 -3.45
C GLN A 122 21.64 1.05 -3.82
N THR A 123 21.29 0.10 -2.95
CA THR A 123 21.42 -1.33 -3.27
C THR A 123 20.57 -1.70 -4.49
N LEU A 124 19.38 -1.12 -4.60
CA LEU A 124 18.46 -1.39 -5.71
C LEU A 124 18.99 -0.91 -7.07
N THR A 125 19.88 0.08 -7.12
CA THR A 125 20.49 0.56 -8.39
C THR A 125 21.27 -0.52 -9.12
N LYS A 126 21.76 -1.54 -8.40
CA LYS A 126 22.56 -2.64 -8.95
C LYS A 126 21.71 -3.78 -9.52
N ASN A 127 20.41 -3.75 -9.26
CA ASN A 127 19.50 -4.82 -9.67
C ASN A 127 19.12 -4.65 -11.14
N LYS A 128 19.04 -5.78 -11.86
CA LYS A 128 18.56 -5.84 -13.23
C LYS A 128 17.42 -6.83 -13.33
N ASP A 129 16.51 -6.56 -14.23
CA ASP A 129 15.40 -7.44 -14.58
C ASP A 129 15.30 -7.57 -16.11
N THR A 130 14.57 -8.54 -16.59
CA THR A 130 14.39 -8.76 -18.01
C THR A 130 13.17 -8.00 -18.51
N ILE A 131 13.31 -7.22 -19.57
CA ILE A 131 12.19 -6.56 -20.25
C ILE A 131 12.00 -7.15 -21.64
N LEU A 132 10.74 -7.27 -22.03
CA LEU A 132 10.32 -7.55 -23.38
C LEU A 132 9.90 -6.23 -24.05
N LEU A 133 10.64 -5.81 -25.08
CA LEU A 133 10.29 -4.61 -25.85
C LEU A 133 9.43 -4.98 -27.05
N THR A 134 8.40 -4.18 -27.31
CA THR A 134 7.55 -4.27 -28.51
C THR A 134 7.79 -3.06 -29.42
N LYS A 135 7.59 -3.22 -30.71
CA LYS A 135 7.80 -2.15 -31.70
C LYS A 135 6.90 -0.94 -31.49
N ASP A 136 5.68 -1.19 -31.11
CA ASP A 136 4.65 -0.13 -31.03
C ASP A 136 4.64 0.61 -29.70
N VAL A 137 5.13 -0.01 -28.65
CA VAL A 137 5.12 0.57 -27.30
C VAL A 137 6.23 -0.05 -26.47
N ASN A 138 7.19 0.64 -26.17
CA ASN A 138 7.89 0.73 -24.90
C ASN A 138 8.17 -0.56 -24.11
N GLY A 139 7.69 -1.71 -24.53
CA GLY A 139 8.04 -2.98 -23.94
C GLY A 139 7.19 -3.46 -22.76
N VAL A 140 7.57 -4.60 -22.25
CA VAL A 140 6.94 -5.25 -21.11
C VAL A 140 8.01 -5.68 -20.10
N LEU A 141 7.67 -5.65 -18.82
CA LEU A 141 8.54 -6.09 -17.75
C LEU A 141 8.20 -7.51 -17.35
N VAL A 142 9.22 -8.34 -17.13
CA VAL A 142 9.07 -9.64 -16.48
C VAL A 142 9.67 -9.52 -15.09
N ASP A 143 8.89 -9.73 -14.05
CA ASP A 143 9.37 -9.64 -12.68
C ASP A 143 9.92 -10.99 -12.16
N LYS A 144 10.49 -10.98 -10.97
CA LYS A 144 11.04 -12.17 -10.31
C LYS A 144 10.01 -13.29 -10.05
N ASP A 145 8.74 -12.95 -10.03
CA ASP A 145 7.64 -13.91 -9.88
C ASP A 145 7.15 -14.42 -11.25
N HIS A 146 7.92 -14.12 -12.31
CA HIS A 146 7.63 -14.50 -13.70
C HIS A 146 6.33 -13.92 -14.27
N LEU A 147 5.84 -12.80 -13.69
CA LEU A 147 4.71 -12.07 -14.25
C LEU A 147 5.19 -11.08 -15.30
N VAL A 148 4.42 -10.96 -16.38
CA VAL A 148 4.70 -10.05 -17.50
C VAL A 148 3.80 -8.83 -17.39
N TYR A 149 4.40 -7.65 -17.39
CA TYR A 149 3.71 -6.35 -17.24
C TYR A 149 3.89 -5.52 -18.50
N SER A 150 2.87 -4.77 -18.88
CA SER A 150 3.03 -3.67 -19.83
C SER A 150 3.96 -2.61 -19.24
N TYR A 151 4.95 -2.17 -20.02
CA TYR A 151 5.91 -1.16 -19.55
C TYR A 151 5.21 0.17 -19.18
N ASP A 152 4.27 0.62 -20.00
CA ASP A 152 3.56 1.89 -19.79
C ASP A 152 2.50 1.82 -18.70
N SER A 153 1.57 0.90 -18.84
CA SER A 153 0.43 0.80 -17.91
C SER A 153 0.78 0.10 -16.60
N LYS A 154 1.93 -0.62 -16.56
CA LYS A 154 2.34 -1.47 -15.42
C LYS A 154 1.29 -2.51 -15.03
N THR A 155 0.37 -2.81 -15.94
CA THR A 155 -0.65 -3.85 -15.73
C THR A 155 -0.09 -5.22 -16.09
N ILE A 156 -0.57 -6.25 -15.40
CA ILE A 156 -0.21 -7.64 -15.73
C ILE A 156 -0.90 -8.01 -17.04
N ILE A 157 -0.08 -8.33 -18.05
CA ILE A 157 -0.52 -8.76 -19.39
C ILE A 157 -0.26 -10.23 -19.65
N GLY A 158 0.48 -10.91 -18.77
CA GLY A 158 0.81 -12.31 -18.94
C GLY A 158 1.68 -12.88 -17.84
N HIS A 159 2.28 -14.02 -18.11
CA HIS A 159 3.19 -14.71 -17.20
C HIS A 159 4.24 -15.49 -17.99
N CYS A 160 5.38 -15.75 -17.37
CA CYS A 160 6.37 -16.68 -17.89
C CYS A 160 5.92 -18.11 -17.55
N LYS A 161 5.77 -18.96 -18.56
CA LYS A 161 5.34 -20.35 -18.39
C LYS A 161 6.52 -21.28 -18.17
N ASP A 162 7.63 -20.97 -18.79
CA ASP A 162 8.89 -21.71 -18.67
C ASP A 162 10.04 -20.73 -18.85
N TRP A 163 10.74 -20.43 -17.75
CA TRP A 163 11.85 -19.48 -17.75
C TRP A 163 13.08 -20.03 -18.48
N GLN A 164 13.35 -21.32 -18.34
CA GLN A 164 14.52 -21.94 -18.97
C GLN A 164 14.40 -21.97 -20.49
N ASN A 165 13.21 -22.29 -20.99
CA ASN A 165 12.89 -22.30 -22.40
C ASN A 165 12.33 -20.98 -22.92
N LYS A 166 12.40 -19.93 -22.10
CA LYS A 166 11.94 -18.57 -22.43
C LYS A 166 10.54 -18.54 -23.06
N HIS A 167 9.61 -19.25 -22.43
CA HIS A 167 8.24 -19.38 -22.88
C HIS A 167 7.32 -18.48 -22.08
N TYR A 168 6.72 -17.49 -22.74
CA TYR A 168 5.85 -16.46 -22.13
C TYR A 168 4.42 -16.56 -22.67
N VAL A 169 3.46 -16.23 -21.83
CA VAL A 169 2.06 -16.05 -22.23
C VAL A 169 1.71 -14.58 -22.07
N ILE A 170 1.52 -13.87 -23.17
CA ILE A 170 1.23 -12.43 -23.20
C ILE A 170 -0.11 -12.23 -23.91
N ASN A 171 -1.06 -11.54 -23.28
CA ASN A 171 -2.39 -11.30 -23.83
C ASN A 171 -3.07 -12.58 -24.34
N LYS A 172 -2.91 -13.68 -23.58
CA LYS A 172 -3.43 -15.03 -23.90
C LYS A 172 -2.80 -15.70 -25.12
N LYS A 173 -1.71 -15.19 -25.65
CA LYS A 173 -0.90 -15.82 -26.73
C LYS A 173 0.39 -16.35 -26.15
N ASP A 174 0.84 -17.49 -26.65
CA ASP A 174 2.12 -18.07 -26.29
C ASP A 174 3.23 -17.50 -27.18
N TYR A 175 4.34 -17.12 -26.54
CA TYR A 175 5.56 -16.63 -27.21
C TYR A 175 6.74 -17.47 -26.74
N VAL A 176 7.60 -17.85 -27.63
CA VAL A 176 8.86 -18.57 -27.36
C VAL A 176 10.00 -17.78 -28.00
N ILE A 177 11.10 -17.61 -27.29
CA ILE A 177 12.30 -16.99 -27.86
C ILE A 177 13.04 -18.03 -28.69
N ASP A 178 13.23 -17.73 -29.97
CA ASP A 178 14.12 -18.49 -30.83
C ASP A 178 15.58 -18.24 -30.43
N SER A 179 16.29 -19.30 -30.02
CA SER A 179 17.68 -19.23 -29.57
C SER A 179 18.68 -18.78 -30.63
N LYS A 180 18.32 -18.85 -31.93
CA LYS A 180 19.18 -18.42 -33.03
C LYS A 180 19.03 -16.95 -33.38
N THR A 181 17.82 -16.44 -33.33
CA THR A 181 17.49 -15.08 -33.76
C THR A 181 17.23 -14.14 -32.60
N ASN A 182 17.09 -14.63 -31.38
CA ASN A 182 16.63 -13.88 -30.19
C ASN A 182 15.26 -13.23 -30.39
N MET A 183 14.47 -13.73 -31.33
CA MET A 183 13.14 -13.18 -31.62
C MET A 183 12.07 -14.01 -30.95
N PHE A 184 10.99 -13.35 -30.54
CA PHE A 184 9.82 -14.05 -30.04
C PHE A 184 9.05 -14.70 -31.19
N ILE A 185 8.75 -15.94 -31.01
CA ILE A 185 7.89 -16.72 -31.92
C ILE A 185 6.55 -16.89 -31.23
N THR A 186 5.49 -16.39 -31.86
CA THR A 186 4.12 -16.63 -31.37
C THR A 186 3.71 -18.04 -31.70
N GLN A 187 3.44 -18.83 -30.68
CA GLN A 187 2.78 -20.11 -30.87
C GLN A 187 1.27 -19.87 -30.95
N LYS A 188 0.68 -20.08 -32.09
CA LYS A 188 -0.76 -20.12 -32.24
C LYS A 188 -1.26 -21.39 -31.56
N MET A 189 -1.57 -21.34 -30.28
CA MET A 189 -2.36 -22.38 -29.66
C MET A 189 -3.74 -22.34 -30.28
N GLU A 190 -4.09 -23.28 -31.10
CA GLU A 190 -5.50 -23.63 -31.28
C GLU A 190 -6.05 -23.85 -29.88
N THR A 191 -7.22 -23.28 -29.61
CA THR A 191 -7.85 -23.30 -28.27
C THR A 191 -8.15 -24.76 -27.91
N GLN A 192 -7.19 -25.43 -27.33
CA GLN A 192 -7.09 -26.87 -27.08
C GLN A 192 -8.10 -27.46 -26.10
N ARG A 193 -9.03 -26.63 -25.65
CA ARG A 193 -10.05 -27.09 -24.70
C ARG A 193 -11.45 -27.10 -25.28
N ARG A 194 -11.59 -26.99 -26.61
CA ARG A 194 -12.87 -27.00 -27.27
C ARG A 194 -12.91 -28.12 -28.28
N HIS A 195 -13.84 -29.05 -28.12
CA HIS A 195 -14.17 -30.04 -29.13
C HIS A 195 -15.32 -29.47 -29.97
N PHE A 196 -15.13 -29.37 -31.27
CA PHE A 196 -16.14 -28.89 -32.18
C PHE A 196 -17.16 -29.99 -32.42
N ILE A 197 -18.40 -29.65 -32.38
CA ILE A 197 -19.54 -30.54 -32.54
C ILE A 197 -20.18 -30.23 -33.88
N HIS A 198 -20.38 -31.27 -34.68
CA HIS A 198 -21.03 -31.19 -35.98
C HIS A 198 -22.27 -32.08 -35.96
N ASN A 199 -23.32 -31.72 -36.71
CA ASN A 199 -24.45 -32.61 -36.97
C ASN A 199 -24.02 -33.78 -37.87
N LEU A 200 -24.93 -34.72 -38.15
CA LEU A 200 -24.67 -35.88 -38.99
C LEU A 200 -24.37 -35.48 -40.45
N ASN A 201 -24.81 -34.33 -40.91
CA ASN A 201 -24.53 -33.75 -42.21
C ASN A 201 -23.17 -33.02 -42.29
N GLY A 202 -22.42 -32.92 -41.19
CA GLY A 202 -21.16 -32.23 -41.11
C GLY A 202 -21.21 -30.74 -40.80
N GLU A 203 -22.40 -30.16 -40.58
CA GLU A 203 -22.56 -28.74 -40.25
C GLU A 203 -22.18 -28.51 -38.78
N TYR A 204 -21.45 -27.42 -38.52
CA TYR A 204 -21.04 -27.03 -37.18
C TYR A 204 -22.25 -26.58 -36.35
N ILE A 205 -22.45 -27.21 -35.19
CA ILE A 205 -23.55 -26.92 -34.26
C ILE A 205 -23.07 -26.38 -32.90
N GLY A 206 -21.78 -26.44 -32.59
CA GLY A 206 -21.26 -25.90 -31.33
C GLY A 206 -19.93 -26.49 -30.91
N TYR A 207 -19.57 -26.26 -29.66
CA TYR A 207 -18.35 -26.81 -29.03
C TYR A 207 -18.57 -27.19 -27.58
N THR A 208 -17.71 -28.07 -27.06
CA THR A 208 -17.61 -28.41 -25.63
C THR A 208 -16.19 -28.35 -25.11
N ARG A 209 -16.00 -28.32 -23.79
CA ARG A 209 -14.69 -28.35 -23.15
C ARG A 209 -14.27 -29.76 -22.81
N ILE A 210 -12.97 -30.06 -22.89
CA ILE A 210 -12.37 -31.38 -22.59
C ILE A 210 -12.75 -31.92 -21.20
N GLU A 211 -12.77 -31.04 -20.20
CA GLU A 211 -13.08 -31.43 -18.81
C GLU A 211 -14.51 -31.97 -18.64
N LEU A 212 -15.44 -31.49 -19.46
CA LEU A 212 -16.82 -31.96 -19.46
C LEU A 212 -16.97 -33.33 -20.14
N LEU A 213 -16.12 -33.61 -21.12
CA LEU A 213 -16.13 -34.92 -21.84
C LEU A 213 -15.61 -36.05 -20.97
N LYS A 214 -14.59 -35.80 -20.14
CA LYS A 214 -14.01 -36.83 -19.24
C LYS A 214 -15.00 -37.44 -18.26
N ASN A 215 -16.03 -36.71 -17.90
CA ASN A 215 -17.00 -37.12 -16.88
C ASN A 215 -18.37 -37.51 -17.44
N ARG A 216 -18.51 -37.69 -18.76
CA ARG A 216 -19.81 -37.97 -19.43
C ARG A 216 -20.91 -36.97 -19.07
N HIS A 217 -20.55 -35.70 -18.77
CA HIS A 217 -21.51 -34.70 -18.30
C HIS A 217 -22.07 -33.87 -19.43
N LYS A 218 -23.25 -33.35 -19.13
CA LYS A 218 -24.11 -32.55 -19.98
C LYS A 218 -23.40 -31.46 -20.78
N PHE A 219 -23.75 -31.38 -22.02
CA PHE A 219 -23.39 -30.29 -22.91
C PHE A 219 -24.04 -28.96 -22.50
N TYR A 220 -23.26 -27.89 -22.55
CA TYR A 220 -23.77 -26.56 -22.31
C TYR A 220 -24.28 -25.94 -23.62
N LYS A 221 -25.57 -25.97 -23.88
CA LYS A 221 -26.39 -24.84 -24.33
C LYS A 221 -27.82 -25.28 -24.67
N LYS A 222 -28.74 -24.69 -23.98
CA LYS A 222 -30.17 -24.63 -24.21
C LYS A 222 -31.04 -25.86 -23.99
N ASN A 223 -30.56 -27.11 -24.02
CA ASN A 223 -31.37 -28.28 -23.67
C ASN A 223 -30.62 -29.24 -22.75
N ASN A 224 -31.23 -29.55 -21.63
CA ASN A 224 -30.65 -30.40 -20.56
C ASN A 224 -30.50 -31.90 -20.92
N ASN A 225 -30.76 -32.31 -22.15
CA ASN A 225 -30.90 -33.72 -22.53
C ASN A 225 -29.91 -34.17 -23.61
N ILE A 226 -28.75 -33.51 -23.74
CA ILE A 226 -27.70 -33.91 -24.67
C ILE A 226 -26.59 -34.65 -23.95
N PHE A 227 -26.23 -35.84 -24.43
CA PHE A 227 -25.21 -36.70 -23.86
C PHE A 227 -24.12 -37.00 -24.90
N PHE A 228 -22.89 -37.24 -24.44
CA PHE A 228 -21.76 -37.51 -25.27
C PHE A 228 -21.26 -38.94 -25.01
N ASP A 229 -21.05 -39.70 -26.10
CA ASP A 229 -20.27 -40.89 -26.09
C ASP A 229 -18.86 -40.55 -26.60
N ILE A 230 -17.90 -40.53 -25.68
CA ILE A 230 -16.53 -40.13 -25.96
C ILE A 230 -15.80 -41.21 -26.77
N GLU A 231 -16.11 -42.48 -26.52
CA GLU A 231 -15.44 -43.64 -27.15
C GLU A 231 -15.80 -43.70 -28.62
N ASN A 232 -17.05 -43.42 -28.95
CA ASN A 232 -17.54 -43.50 -30.34
C ASN A 232 -17.65 -42.12 -31.02
N GLY A 233 -17.36 -41.04 -30.31
CA GLY A 233 -17.44 -39.67 -30.83
C GLY A 233 -18.86 -39.24 -31.24
N LEU A 234 -19.88 -39.78 -30.58
CA LEU A 234 -21.28 -39.54 -30.91
C LEU A 234 -21.97 -38.65 -29.89
N ILE A 235 -23.00 -37.91 -30.33
CA ILE A 235 -23.81 -37.03 -29.54
C ILE A 235 -25.26 -37.52 -29.57
N TYR A 236 -25.84 -37.77 -28.41
CA TYR A 236 -27.20 -38.26 -28.24
C TYR A 236 -28.12 -37.20 -27.62
N TYR A 237 -29.37 -37.23 -28.09
CA TYR A 237 -30.48 -36.52 -27.45
C TYR A 237 -31.36 -37.50 -26.69
N ASN A 238 -31.66 -37.26 -25.42
CA ASN A 238 -32.44 -38.15 -24.54
C ASN A 238 -31.90 -39.60 -24.45
N ASN A 239 -30.62 -39.79 -24.56
CA ASN A 239 -29.91 -41.08 -24.55
C ASN A 239 -30.06 -42.00 -25.77
N ASP A 240 -31.00 -41.75 -26.68
CA ASP A 240 -31.30 -42.76 -27.72
C ASP A 240 -31.15 -42.20 -29.15
N THR A 241 -31.22 -40.92 -29.35
CA THR A 241 -31.17 -40.33 -30.68
C THR A 241 -29.84 -39.69 -30.99
N ILE A 242 -29.08 -40.22 -31.94
CA ILE A 242 -27.82 -39.64 -32.39
C ILE A 242 -28.13 -38.34 -33.19
N ILE A 243 -27.63 -37.23 -32.71
CA ILE A 243 -27.84 -35.91 -33.29
C ILE A 243 -26.57 -35.31 -33.90
N GLY A 244 -25.41 -35.87 -33.62
CA GLY A 244 -24.14 -35.31 -34.12
C GLY A 244 -22.93 -36.17 -33.82
N LYS A 245 -21.77 -35.69 -34.29
CA LYS A 245 -20.46 -36.27 -34.05
C LYS A 245 -19.50 -35.28 -33.45
N ILE A 246 -18.56 -35.79 -32.63
CA ILE A 246 -17.44 -35.03 -32.10
C ILE A 246 -16.24 -35.32 -32.97
N ASN A 247 -15.69 -34.30 -33.63
CA ASN A 247 -14.40 -34.45 -34.29
C ASN A 247 -13.30 -34.35 -33.22
N TYR A 248 -12.67 -35.52 -33.01
CA TYR A 248 -11.52 -35.65 -32.11
C TYR A 248 -10.25 -35.43 -32.92
N ASP A 249 -9.50 -34.42 -32.54
CA ASP A 249 -8.10 -34.33 -32.96
C ASP A 249 -7.23 -34.40 -31.71
N ILE A 250 -6.84 -35.60 -31.33
CA ILE A 250 -6.00 -35.90 -30.16
C ILE A 250 -4.62 -35.28 -30.29
N ASP A 251 -4.15 -35.10 -31.53
CA ASP A 251 -2.82 -34.54 -31.82
C ASP A 251 -2.76 -33.03 -31.86
N LYS A 252 -3.89 -32.34 -31.76
CA LYS A 252 -3.94 -30.85 -31.65
C LYS A 252 -3.51 -30.28 -30.32
N SER A 253 -2.97 -31.09 -29.42
CA SER A 253 -2.14 -30.59 -28.33
C SER A 253 -0.76 -30.11 -28.78
N LYS A 254 -0.42 -30.28 -30.08
CA LYS A 254 0.82 -29.75 -30.64
C LYS A 254 0.61 -28.32 -31.15
N ILE A 255 1.61 -27.53 -30.92
CA ILE A 255 1.80 -26.21 -31.47
C ILE A 255 1.79 -26.30 -32.97
N THR A 256 0.75 -25.78 -33.64
CA THR A 256 0.55 -26.01 -35.07
C THR A 256 1.13 -24.94 -35.98
N ASP A 257 1.24 -23.68 -35.49
CA ASP A 257 1.81 -22.58 -36.25
C ASP A 257 2.72 -21.71 -35.39
N LEU A 258 3.97 -21.59 -35.77
CA LEU A 258 4.93 -20.64 -35.25
C LEU A 258 4.93 -19.41 -36.16
N GLN A 259 4.39 -18.30 -35.69
CA GLN A 259 4.53 -17.00 -36.36
C GLN A 259 5.61 -16.19 -35.64
N SER A 260 6.64 -15.78 -36.37
CA SER A 260 7.64 -14.88 -35.83
C SER A 260 6.97 -13.52 -35.54
N VAL A 261 7.17 -13.02 -34.34
CA VAL A 261 6.75 -11.68 -33.96
C VAL A 261 8.04 -10.85 -33.97
N GLU A 262 8.31 -10.21 -35.08
CA GLU A 262 9.52 -9.37 -35.26
C GLU A 262 9.63 -8.21 -34.31
N ASP A 263 8.59 -7.97 -33.54
CA ASP A 263 8.36 -6.74 -32.77
C ASP A 263 8.67 -6.85 -31.28
N ILE A 264 9.12 -8.02 -30.80
CA ILE A 264 9.42 -8.25 -29.39
C ILE A 264 10.90 -8.63 -29.22
N GLN A 265 11.61 -7.87 -28.40
CA GLN A 265 13.01 -8.13 -28.04
C GLN A 265 13.15 -8.27 -26.53
N GLU A 266 14.03 -9.15 -26.07
CA GLU A 266 14.42 -9.26 -24.66
C GLU A 266 15.63 -8.38 -24.40
N ILE A 267 15.53 -7.47 -23.43
CA ILE A 267 16.65 -6.65 -22.97
C ILE A 267 16.76 -6.70 -21.46
N GLN A 268 17.95 -6.39 -20.93
CA GLN A 268 18.16 -6.19 -19.50
C GLN A 268 17.72 -4.81 -19.09
N TYR A 269 16.87 -4.74 -18.08
CA TYR A 269 16.32 -3.50 -17.52
C TYR A 269 16.97 -3.20 -16.17
N GLU A 270 17.46 -1.98 -16.02
CA GLU A 270 18.00 -1.52 -14.76
C GLU A 270 16.88 -1.08 -13.81
N CYS A 271 16.80 -1.73 -12.65
CA CYS A 271 15.77 -1.47 -11.65
C CYS A 271 16.03 -0.21 -10.82
N ASN A 272 16.73 0.78 -11.42
CA ASN A 272 17.17 1.98 -10.73
C ASN A 272 15.99 2.73 -10.08
N PRO A 273 16.04 2.99 -8.75
CA PRO A 273 15.02 3.74 -8.04
C PRO A 273 15.12 5.25 -8.28
N PHE A 274 16.17 5.74 -8.94
CA PHE A 274 16.39 7.14 -9.25
C PHE A 274 16.21 7.37 -10.75
N TYR A 275 15.58 8.48 -11.13
CA TYR A 275 15.53 8.89 -12.54
C TYR A 275 16.89 9.36 -13.05
N ASN A 276 17.72 9.91 -12.16
CA ASN A 276 19.13 10.17 -12.46
C ASN A 276 19.93 8.91 -12.10
N SER A 277 20.48 8.23 -13.11
CA SER A 277 21.20 6.96 -12.93
C SER A 277 22.44 7.09 -12.02
N ASP A 278 23.06 8.27 -12.03
CA ASP A 278 24.31 8.52 -11.29
C ASP A 278 24.05 9.14 -9.90
N TYR A 279 22.81 9.16 -9.45
CA TYR A 279 22.46 9.76 -8.17
C TYR A 279 23.08 8.97 -7.03
N ALA A 280 24.09 9.54 -6.41
CA ALA A 280 24.74 9.05 -5.22
C ALA A 280 25.13 10.22 -4.32
N LEU A 281 24.96 10.03 -3.01
CA LEU A 281 25.44 10.95 -1.97
C LEU A 281 26.55 10.25 -1.19
N THR A 282 27.64 10.96 -0.91
CA THR A 282 28.62 10.50 0.06
C THR A 282 27.99 10.50 1.45
N ASP A 283 28.58 9.76 2.40
CA ASP A 283 28.10 9.75 3.80
C ASP A 283 28.04 11.15 4.39
N ASP A 284 29.06 11.97 4.16
CA ASP A 284 29.10 13.37 4.61
C ASP A 284 28.01 14.22 3.95
N GLN A 285 27.76 14.03 2.67
CA GLN A 285 26.66 14.72 1.97
C GLN A 285 25.32 14.29 2.52
N LEU A 286 25.13 13.01 2.76
CA LEU A 286 23.90 12.49 3.31
C LEU A 286 23.64 13.04 4.72
N GLU A 287 24.66 13.04 5.60
CA GLU A 287 24.55 13.60 6.96
C GLU A 287 24.26 15.11 6.95
N ASN A 288 25.00 15.87 6.13
CA ASN A 288 24.85 17.32 6.07
C ASN A 288 23.54 17.78 5.39
N THR A 289 22.89 16.92 4.60
CA THR A 289 21.67 17.26 3.87
C THR A 289 20.40 16.72 4.49
N ILE A 290 20.49 15.76 5.44
CA ILE A 290 19.33 15.28 6.20
C ILE A 290 18.92 16.35 7.24
N ASP A 291 18.24 17.39 6.79
CA ASP A 291 17.57 18.34 7.69
C ASP A 291 16.18 17.78 8.03
N LEU A 292 16.02 17.28 9.26
CA LEU A 292 14.80 16.69 9.75
C LEU A 292 13.93 17.73 10.43
N ASN A 293 12.89 18.15 9.73
CA ASN A 293 11.88 19.04 10.27
C ASN A 293 10.85 18.27 11.13
N VAL A 294 10.65 18.73 12.36
CA VAL A 294 9.63 18.18 13.24
C VAL A 294 8.26 18.70 12.86
N ASN A 295 7.44 17.83 12.25
CA ASN A 295 6.07 18.19 11.87
C ASN A 295 5.09 18.09 13.04
N CYS A 296 5.27 17.08 13.90
CA CYS A 296 4.43 16.88 15.07
C CYS A 296 5.11 15.97 16.08
N MET A 297 5.07 16.33 17.36
CA MET A 297 5.36 15.45 18.49
C MET A 297 4.09 15.08 19.21
N ASN A 298 3.94 13.81 19.55
CA ASN A 298 2.91 13.29 20.42
C ASN A 298 3.56 12.89 21.74
N VAL A 299 2.96 13.33 22.83
CA VAL A 299 3.45 13.02 24.17
C VAL A 299 2.38 12.31 24.99
N TYR A 300 2.83 11.58 25.97
CA TYR A 300 2.00 10.87 26.93
C TYR A 300 2.49 11.17 28.34
N PHE A 301 1.55 11.40 29.26
CA PHE A 301 1.81 11.52 30.68
C PHE A 301 0.56 11.16 31.48
N THR A 302 0.70 11.03 32.79
CA THR A 302 -0.40 10.64 33.68
C THR A 302 -0.57 11.69 34.79
N ILE A 303 -1.80 12.04 35.05
CA ILE A 303 -2.22 12.78 36.22
C ILE A 303 -2.44 11.74 37.34
N ASP A 304 -1.99 12.05 38.56
CA ASP A 304 -1.94 11.12 39.70
C ASP A 304 -3.31 10.77 40.35
N TYR A 305 -4.42 11.17 39.71
CA TYR A 305 -5.76 10.88 40.19
C TYR A 305 -6.74 10.58 39.04
N LYS A 306 -7.81 9.83 39.35
CA LYS A 306 -8.92 9.60 38.43
C LYS A 306 -9.75 10.84 38.23
N ILE A 307 -10.15 11.13 37.01
CA ILE A 307 -10.83 12.36 36.60
C ILE A 307 -12.33 12.08 36.37
N ASN A 308 -13.18 12.90 36.99
CA ASN A 308 -14.56 13.02 36.56
C ASN A 308 -14.62 13.85 35.28
N ARG A 309 -14.71 13.18 34.14
CA ARG A 309 -14.62 13.80 32.81
C ARG A 309 -15.72 14.83 32.55
N GLN A 310 -16.96 14.56 33.01
CA GLN A 310 -18.07 15.50 32.82
C GLN A 310 -17.80 16.82 33.56
N ARG A 311 -17.43 16.73 34.81
CA ARG A 311 -17.11 17.92 35.62
C ARG A 311 -15.90 18.68 35.08
N PHE A 312 -14.89 17.97 34.61
CA PHE A 312 -13.70 18.60 34.03
C PHE A 312 -14.04 19.32 32.71
N TYR A 313 -14.84 18.70 31.87
CA TYR A 313 -15.34 19.34 30.65
C TYR A 313 -16.10 20.64 30.96
N GLU A 314 -17.02 20.62 31.91
CA GLU A 314 -17.80 21.80 32.35
C GLU A 314 -16.88 22.92 32.87
N ARG A 315 -15.87 22.57 33.69
CA ARG A 315 -14.89 23.54 34.19
C ARG A 315 -14.05 24.17 33.07
N LEU A 316 -13.57 23.38 32.14
CA LEU A 316 -12.81 23.88 30.98
C LEU A 316 -13.66 24.86 30.15
N ILE A 317 -14.93 24.57 29.93
CA ILE A 317 -15.85 25.50 29.23
C ILE A 317 -16.05 26.80 30.03
N GLN A 318 -16.26 26.71 31.35
CA GLN A 318 -16.38 27.90 32.24
C GLN A 318 -15.13 28.78 32.20
N MET A 319 -13.95 28.17 31.97
CA MET A 319 -12.67 28.87 31.80
C MET A 319 -12.44 29.37 30.37
N ASN A 320 -13.46 29.32 29.50
CA ASN A 320 -13.41 29.72 28.07
C ASN A 320 -12.46 28.91 27.19
N TYR A 321 -12.14 27.65 27.56
CA TYR A 321 -11.39 26.78 26.73
C TYR A 321 -12.25 26.04 25.68
N ILE A 322 -11.66 25.71 24.55
CA ILE A 322 -12.34 24.95 23.48
C ILE A 322 -12.23 23.47 23.78
N CYS A 323 -13.35 22.83 24.10
CA CYS A 323 -13.40 21.40 24.41
C CYS A 323 -14.54 20.69 23.70
N LYS A 324 -14.38 19.37 23.51
CA LYS A 324 -15.43 18.45 23.06
C LYS A 324 -15.42 17.21 23.92
N TYR A 325 -16.61 16.83 24.42
CA TYR A 325 -16.80 15.58 25.12
C TYR A 325 -18.12 14.95 24.70
N LYS A 326 -18.02 13.75 24.10
CA LYS A 326 -19.16 12.94 23.62
C LYS A 326 -18.90 11.49 24.02
N PRO A 327 -19.25 11.10 25.26
CA PRO A 327 -18.90 9.79 25.83
C PRO A 327 -19.43 8.61 25.01
N GLU A 328 -20.55 8.75 24.31
CA GLU A 328 -21.14 7.74 23.45
C GLU A 328 -20.30 7.42 22.18
N SER A 329 -19.48 8.36 21.73
CA SER A 329 -18.64 8.19 20.53
C SER A 329 -17.15 8.09 20.85
N TYR A 330 -16.69 8.74 21.92
CA TYR A 330 -15.29 8.76 22.32
C TYR A 330 -15.14 8.97 23.83
N SER A 331 -14.40 8.08 24.48
CA SER A 331 -14.28 8.05 25.95
C SER A 331 -13.44 9.18 26.56
N GLY A 332 -12.63 9.91 25.78
CA GLY A 332 -11.78 10.99 26.24
C GLY A 332 -12.37 12.39 26.03
N ILE A 333 -12.00 13.35 26.88
CA ILE A 333 -12.23 14.77 26.59
C ILE A 333 -11.20 15.20 25.55
N LYS A 334 -11.66 15.82 24.47
CA LYS A 334 -10.80 16.50 23.50
C LYS A 334 -10.70 17.98 23.87
N PHE A 335 -9.57 18.38 24.40
CA PHE A 335 -9.26 19.76 24.79
C PHE A 335 -8.32 20.38 23.76
N LEU A 336 -8.73 21.48 23.15
CA LEU A 336 -7.96 22.19 22.13
C LEU A 336 -7.28 23.40 22.77
N TYR A 337 -5.98 23.31 22.97
CA TYR A 337 -5.12 24.33 23.50
C TYR A 337 -4.53 25.20 22.40
N LYS A 338 -4.75 26.49 22.42
CA LYS A 338 -4.32 27.43 21.39
C LYS A 338 -3.01 28.13 21.78
N VAL A 339 -2.03 28.09 20.90
CA VAL A 339 -0.73 28.75 21.08
C VAL A 339 -0.57 29.84 20.03
N PRO A 340 -0.57 31.13 20.40
CA PRO A 340 -0.35 32.23 19.45
C PRO A 340 1.06 32.13 18.80
N LEU A 341 1.15 32.38 17.50
CA LEU A 341 2.44 32.36 16.79
C LEU A 341 3.35 33.55 17.13
N ASN A 342 2.78 34.69 17.48
CA ASN A 342 3.51 35.98 17.50
C ASN A 342 3.63 36.65 18.86
N LYS A 343 3.08 36.11 19.94
CA LYS A 343 3.27 36.68 21.30
C LYS A 343 3.07 35.57 22.35
N CYS A 344 4.12 35.34 23.13
CA CYS A 344 4.05 34.58 24.37
C CYS A 344 3.64 35.53 25.50
N ASP A 345 2.46 36.14 25.44
CA ASP A 345 1.90 36.77 26.58
C ASP A 345 1.38 35.68 27.54
N GLU A 346 2.01 35.58 28.70
CA GLU A 346 1.73 34.54 29.71
C GLU A 346 0.27 34.51 30.18
N ILE A 347 -0.49 35.59 29.94
CA ILE A 347 -1.84 35.78 30.45
C ILE A 347 -2.92 35.04 29.67
N ASN A 348 -2.66 34.67 28.38
CA ASN A 348 -3.66 34.03 27.50
C ASN A 348 -3.21 32.68 26.93
N ILE A 349 -2.36 31.97 27.64
CA ILE A 349 -1.88 30.65 27.19
C ILE A 349 -3.05 29.66 27.17
N GLY A 350 -3.27 29.06 25.99
CA GLY A 350 -4.33 28.05 25.78
C GLY A 350 -5.62 28.59 25.17
N ILE A 351 -5.84 29.91 25.14
CA ILE A 351 -7.02 30.57 24.56
C ILE A 351 -6.59 31.35 23.32
N CYS A 352 -7.40 31.33 22.27
CA CYS A 352 -7.10 32.03 21.02
C CYS A 352 -7.35 33.55 21.20
N PRO A 353 -6.34 34.42 21.03
CA PRO A 353 -6.50 35.88 21.11
C PRO A 353 -6.87 36.50 19.75
N CYS A 354 -7.00 35.71 18.68
CA CYS A 354 -7.22 36.24 17.34
C CYS A 354 -8.63 36.81 17.17
N THR A 355 -8.74 38.03 16.70
CA THR A 355 -10.02 38.71 16.41
C THR A 355 -10.50 38.38 14.97
N ASN A 356 -9.59 38.08 14.07
CA ASN A 356 -9.85 37.74 12.65
C ASN A 356 -9.52 36.29 12.39
N LYS A 357 -8.80 36.01 11.30
CA LYS A 357 -8.35 34.65 10.93
C LYS A 357 -7.38 34.10 11.97
N CYS A 358 -7.73 32.97 12.59
CA CYS A 358 -6.90 32.35 13.61
C CYS A 358 -5.61 31.78 13.02
N THR A 359 -4.45 32.25 13.52
CA THR A 359 -3.10 31.78 13.15
C THR A 359 -2.44 30.93 14.25
N CYS A 360 -3.15 30.64 15.35
CA CYS A 360 -2.60 29.87 16.47
C CYS A 360 -2.25 28.43 16.06
N ILE A 361 -1.17 27.92 16.64
CA ILE A 361 -0.89 26.48 16.65
C ILE A 361 -1.90 25.79 17.58
N ASN A 362 -2.37 24.62 17.17
CA ASN A 362 -3.30 23.83 17.95
C ASN A 362 -2.58 22.66 18.61
N ILE A 363 -2.56 22.63 19.94
CA ILE A 363 -2.18 21.46 20.71
C ILE A 363 -3.46 20.79 21.18
N THR A 364 -3.63 19.51 20.91
CA THR A 364 -4.82 18.77 21.32
C THR A 364 -4.47 17.83 22.45
N PHE A 365 -5.14 17.99 23.59
CA PHE A 365 -5.08 17.04 24.71
C PHE A 365 -6.27 16.08 24.64
N LEU A 366 -6.01 14.81 24.77
CA LEU A 366 -6.98 13.73 24.93
C LEU A 366 -6.88 13.24 26.37
N ILE A 367 -7.91 13.51 27.18
CA ILE A 367 -7.87 13.31 28.63
C ILE A 367 -8.84 12.18 28.99
N PHE A 368 -8.32 11.16 29.65
CA PHE A 368 -9.07 9.96 30.01
C PHE A 368 -9.40 9.91 31.50
N GLN A 369 -10.41 9.14 31.87
CA GLN A 369 -10.85 8.97 33.26
C GLN A 369 -9.74 8.44 34.17
N SER A 370 -8.86 7.57 33.64
CA SER A 370 -7.72 7.03 34.39
C SER A 370 -6.69 8.06 34.85
N GLY A 371 -6.77 9.30 34.37
CA GLY A 371 -5.73 10.31 34.52
C GLY A 371 -4.71 10.30 33.38
N ASN A 372 -4.78 9.33 32.46
CA ASN A 372 -3.91 9.30 31.29
C ASN A 372 -4.23 10.45 30.35
N VAL A 373 -3.18 11.10 29.84
CA VAL A 373 -3.28 12.21 28.90
C VAL A 373 -2.37 11.95 27.72
N ILE A 374 -2.92 12.09 26.53
CA ILE A 374 -2.16 12.13 25.27
C ILE A 374 -2.27 13.54 24.73
N ALA A 375 -1.15 14.16 24.41
CA ALA A 375 -1.17 15.48 23.80
C ALA A 375 -0.39 15.46 22.47
N THR A 376 -0.94 16.13 21.45
CA THR A 376 -0.43 16.11 20.07
C THR A 376 -0.39 17.51 19.47
N GLY A 377 0.57 17.77 18.58
CA GLY A 377 0.71 19.04 17.87
C GLY A 377 1.95 19.84 18.22
N PHE A 378 2.79 19.35 19.13
CA PHE A 378 4.03 20.04 19.52
C PHE A 378 5.07 19.99 18.39
N LYS A 379 5.95 20.99 18.39
CA LYS A 379 7.06 21.10 17.43
C LYS A 379 8.43 21.00 18.12
N THR A 380 8.52 21.38 19.41
CA THR A 380 9.77 21.42 20.16
C THR A 380 9.59 20.88 21.57
N ASN A 381 10.69 20.41 22.17
CA ASN A 381 10.71 19.97 23.57
C ASN A 381 10.38 21.11 24.53
N GLU A 382 10.76 22.36 24.21
CA GLU A 382 10.40 23.52 24.99
C GLU A 382 8.89 23.75 25.04
N GLN A 383 8.21 23.63 23.88
CA GLN A 383 6.73 23.67 23.85
C GLN A 383 6.13 22.56 24.68
N VAL A 384 6.67 21.34 24.63
CA VAL A 384 6.20 20.23 25.48
C VAL A 384 6.29 20.62 26.94
N ALA A 385 7.46 21.07 27.41
CA ALA A 385 7.67 21.42 28.83
C ALA A 385 6.73 22.55 29.29
N LYS A 386 6.70 23.69 28.59
CA LYS A 386 5.91 24.86 28.98
C LYS A 386 4.40 24.55 28.95
N ILE A 387 3.89 23.94 27.91
CA ILE A 387 2.45 23.74 27.73
C ILE A 387 1.93 22.64 28.64
N THR A 388 2.67 21.55 28.84
CA THR A 388 2.25 20.50 29.78
C THR A 388 2.28 21.00 31.23
N GLN A 389 3.26 21.84 31.58
CA GLN A 389 3.29 22.49 32.90
C GLN A 389 2.07 23.39 33.12
N HIS A 390 1.71 24.22 32.11
CA HIS A 390 0.51 25.07 32.22
C HIS A 390 -0.76 24.22 32.25
N PHE A 391 -0.86 23.19 31.50
CA PHE A 391 -1.98 22.23 31.56
C PHE A 391 -2.12 21.62 32.95
N MET A 392 -1.02 21.27 33.63
CA MET A 392 -1.06 20.79 34.99
C MET A 392 -1.57 21.87 35.97
N ARG A 393 -1.16 23.14 35.82
CA ARG A 393 -1.70 24.23 36.60
C ARG A 393 -3.22 24.37 36.43
N ILE A 394 -3.75 24.21 35.24
CA ILE A 394 -5.20 24.15 34.97
C ILE A 394 -5.83 22.99 35.75
N CYS A 395 -5.26 21.80 35.70
CA CYS A 395 -5.76 20.64 36.42
C CYS A 395 -5.75 20.87 37.95
N ASP A 396 -4.68 21.45 38.48
CA ASP A 396 -4.51 21.72 39.90
C ASP A 396 -5.52 22.77 40.39
N SER A 397 -5.83 23.81 39.61
CA SER A 397 -6.79 24.86 39.95
C SER A 397 -8.23 24.34 40.12
N VAL A 398 -8.55 23.20 39.52
CA VAL A 398 -9.88 22.58 39.56
C VAL A 398 -9.89 21.20 40.20
N LYS A 399 -8.78 20.76 40.78
CA LYS A 399 -8.54 19.40 41.29
C LYS A 399 -9.66 18.88 42.18
N ASP A 400 -10.08 19.65 43.16
CA ASP A 400 -11.12 19.25 44.13
C ASP A 400 -12.49 19.00 43.49
N ASN A 401 -12.75 19.69 42.38
CA ASN A 401 -14.00 19.55 41.63
C ASN A 401 -13.99 18.35 40.66
N ILE A 402 -12.80 17.99 40.14
CA ILE A 402 -12.65 16.99 39.06
C ILE A 402 -12.14 15.66 39.54
N LYS A 403 -11.47 15.58 40.70
CA LYS A 403 -10.99 14.33 41.26
C LYS A 403 -12.19 13.42 41.56
N GLN A 404 -12.17 12.21 41.00
CA GLN A 404 -13.19 11.22 41.25
C GLN A 404 -13.04 10.73 42.71
N ARG A 405 -14.05 10.95 43.56
CA ARG A 405 -14.07 10.37 44.89
C ARG A 405 -14.29 8.86 44.73
N LEU A 406 -13.40 8.05 45.27
CA LEU A 406 -13.67 6.66 45.50
C LEU A 406 -14.70 6.63 46.63
N PHE A 407 -15.91 6.15 46.34
CA PHE A 407 -16.80 5.76 47.41
C PHE A 407 -16.14 4.52 48.04
N THR A 408 -15.52 4.68 49.19
CA THR A 408 -15.24 3.55 50.08
C THR A 408 -16.62 3.14 50.61
N GLU A 409 -17.09 1.95 50.21
CA GLU A 409 -18.18 1.28 50.90
C GLU A 409 -17.85 1.04 52.36
#